data_3c642350088acbbe063d9b16ce3d90d8
#
_entry.id   3c642350088acbbe063d9b16ce3d90d8
#
_cell.length_a   1.000
_cell.length_b   1.000
_cell.length_c   1.000
_cell.angle_alpha   90.00
_cell.angle_beta   90.00
_cell.angle_gamma   90.00
#
_symmetry.space_group_name_H-M   'P 1'
#
loop_
_entity.id
_entity.type
_entity.pdbx_description
1 polymer ?
#
loop_
_entity_poly.entity_id
_entity_poly.type
_entity_poly.pdbx_seq_one_letter_code
_entity_poly.pdbx_strand_id
1 'polypeptide(L)'
;NFLYTKTYGIAPSNTTLIFRYLTGGGATANVDSNSLNKLNGNINFLNPNIINNNLANDIFNSLAVTNPDAASGGGDGDSIEEIRQNSAANFASQQRNVTQDDYLVRALSMPAKYGEISKAYIEPTKLQSILPGETTGILDLYVLTYNINRKLNYASFALKQNLVTYLSQYRMINDSVNIKDAFIINI
;
A
#
# COMPACT_ATOMS: atom_id res chain seq x y z
N ASN A 1 -22.72 -29.91 3.07
CA ASN A 1 -21.52 -30.19 2.25
C ASN A 1 -21.49 -29.27 1.01
N PHE A 2 -21.21 -27.98 1.21
CA PHE A 2 -21.24 -26.98 0.13
C PHE A 2 -20.09 -27.13 -0.87
N LEU A 3 -19.07 -27.96 -0.56
CA LEU A 3 -17.93 -28.24 -1.45
C LEU A 3 -18.32 -28.97 -2.76
N TYR A 4 -19.55 -29.45 -2.87
CA TYR A 4 -20.06 -30.16 -4.04
C TYR A 4 -21.22 -29.44 -4.73
N THR A 5 -21.34 -28.11 -4.58
CA THR A 5 -22.36 -27.37 -5.33
C THR A 5 -21.96 -27.29 -6.81
N LYS A 6 -22.93 -27.55 -7.70
CA LYS A 6 -22.71 -27.52 -9.14
C LYS A 6 -22.33 -26.14 -9.70
N THR A 7 -22.40 -25.11 -8.86
CA THR A 7 -22.06 -23.72 -9.23
C THR A 7 -20.58 -23.40 -9.06
N TYR A 8 -19.80 -24.28 -8.42
CA TYR A 8 -18.39 -24.04 -8.14
C TYR A 8 -17.56 -24.31 -9.41
N GLY A 9 -16.87 -23.26 -9.91
CA GLY A 9 -16.01 -23.38 -11.08
C GLY A 9 -16.76 -23.41 -12.44
N ILE A 10 -18.07 -23.15 -12.46
CA ILE A 10 -18.81 -23.04 -13.73
C ILE A 10 -18.64 -21.61 -14.27
N ALA A 11 -18.12 -21.52 -15.49
CA ALA A 11 -18.05 -20.23 -16.18
C ALA A 11 -19.46 -19.70 -16.45
N PRO A 12 -19.74 -18.41 -16.23
CA PRO A 12 -21.02 -17.82 -16.54
C PRO A 12 -21.28 -17.90 -18.06
N SER A 13 -22.48 -18.32 -18.44
CA SER A 13 -22.92 -18.37 -19.85
C SER A 13 -24.21 -17.58 -20.02
N ASN A 14 -24.39 -16.98 -21.20
CA ASN A 14 -25.52 -16.13 -21.53
C ASN A 14 -25.79 -14.97 -20.55
N THR A 15 -24.72 -14.42 -19.97
CA THR A 15 -24.78 -13.31 -19.04
C THR A 15 -23.85 -12.18 -19.47
N THR A 16 -24.22 -10.95 -19.14
CA THR A 16 -23.33 -9.80 -19.32
C THR A 16 -22.51 -9.62 -18.03
N LEU A 17 -21.19 -9.69 -18.15
CA LEU A 17 -20.27 -9.44 -17.05
C LEU A 17 -19.76 -8.00 -17.12
N ILE A 18 -19.94 -7.25 -16.05
CA ILE A 18 -19.41 -5.89 -15.92
C ILE A 18 -18.21 -5.93 -14.97
N PHE A 19 -17.03 -5.66 -15.53
CA PHE A 19 -15.81 -5.54 -14.73
C PHE A 19 -15.50 -4.07 -14.46
N ARG A 20 -15.32 -3.72 -13.19
CA ARG A 20 -14.78 -2.42 -12.77
C ARG A 20 -13.36 -2.64 -12.27
N TYR A 21 -12.41 -1.96 -12.88
CA TYR A 21 -11.01 -2.05 -12.51
C TYR A 21 -10.38 -0.66 -12.49
N LEU A 22 -9.32 -0.54 -11.71
CA LEU A 22 -8.50 0.67 -11.66
C LEU A 22 -7.34 0.51 -12.66
N THR A 23 -7.03 1.58 -13.35
CA THR A 23 -5.87 1.66 -14.25
C THR A 23 -4.85 2.66 -13.70
N GLY A 24 -3.59 2.44 -13.99
CA GLY A 24 -2.49 3.23 -13.44
C GLY A 24 -1.98 2.64 -12.11
N GLY A 25 -1.09 3.35 -11.44
CA GLY A 25 -0.56 2.94 -10.14
C GLY A 25 0.51 1.85 -10.18
N GLY A 26 1.03 1.47 -11.35
CA GLY A 26 2.17 0.57 -11.48
C GLY A 26 3.46 1.15 -10.86
N ALA A 27 4.55 0.37 -10.87
CA ALA A 27 5.85 0.81 -10.33
C ALA A 27 6.34 2.13 -10.95
N THR A 28 5.96 2.40 -12.20
CA THR A 28 6.27 3.66 -12.90
C THR A 28 5.58 4.90 -12.31
N ALA A 29 4.56 4.72 -11.48
CA ALA A 29 3.90 5.80 -10.74
C ALA A 29 4.66 6.24 -9.48
N ASN A 30 5.69 5.50 -9.07
CA ASN A 30 6.55 5.84 -7.93
C ASN A 30 7.56 6.92 -8.34
N VAL A 31 7.07 8.14 -8.59
CA VAL A 31 7.92 9.26 -9.02
C VAL A 31 8.92 9.67 -7.93
N ASP A 32 10.11 10.08 -8.35
CA ASP A 32 11.16 10.52 -7.44
C ASP A 32 10.82 11.86 -6.77
N SER A 33 11.48 12.16 -5.65
CA SER A 33 11.37 13.46 -4.99
C SER A 33 11.74 14.60 -5.93
N ASN A 34 11.07 15.74 -5.80
CA ASN A 34 11.24 16.93 -6.63
C ASN A 34 11.07 16.75 -8.16
N SER A 35 10.45 15.64 -8.57
CA SER A 35 10.16 15.36 -9.98
C SER A 35 8.90 16.07 -10.48
N LEU A 36 7.94 16.36 -9.60
CA LEU A 36 6.73 17.09 -9.91
C LEU A 36 6.94 18.59 -9.68
N ASN A 37 7.52 19.26 -10.67
CA ASN A 37 7.91 20.68 -10.57
C ASN A 37 7.24 21.58 -11.60
N LYS A 38 6.27 21.08 -12.35
CA LYS A 38 5.56 21.85 -13.38
C LYS A 38 4.06 21.75 -13.21
N LEU A 39 3.38 22.86 -13.34
CA LEU A 39 1.93 22.94 -13.47
C LEU A 39 1.56 22.79 -14.94
N ASN A 40 0.70 21.80 -15.23
CA ASN A 40 0.14 21.58 -16.56
C ASN A 40 -1.37 21.83 -16.48
N GLY A 41 -1.83 22.88 -17.12
CA GLY A 41 -3.28 23.17 -17.21
C GLY A 41 -3.64 24.61 -16.84
N ASN A 42 -4.90 24.94 -17.04
CA ASN A 42 -5.45 26.24 -16.69
C ASN A 42 -5.88 26.27 -15.23
N ILE A 43 -5.62 27.38 -14.55
CA ILE A 43 -6.13 27.61 -13.19
C ILE A 43 -7.58 28.05 -13.31
N ASN A 44 -8.47 27.35 -12.61
CA ASN A 44 -9.87 27.74 -12.49
C ASN A 44 -10.04 28.54 -11.20
N PHE A 45 -10.43 29.79 -11.33
CA PHE A 45 -10.78 30.64 -10.19
C PHE A 45 -12.24 30.44 -9.80
N LEU A 46 -12.51 30.27 -8.51
CA LEU A 46 -13.88 30.16 -7.99
C LEU A 46 -14.74 31.37 -8.29
N ASN A 47 -14.14 32.59 -8.30
CA ASN A 47 -14.81 33.85 -8.60
C ASN A 47 -14.07 34.59 -9.72
N PRO A 48 -14.23 34.18 -10.98
CA PRO A 48 -13.48 34.76 -12.10
C PRO A 48 -13.80 36.25 -12.34
N ASN A 49 -14.98 36.73 -11.90
CA ASN A 49 -15.40 38.12 -12.07
C ASN A 49 -14.63 39.15 -11.22
N ILE A 50 -13.87 38.70 -10.22
CA ILE A 50 -13.10 39.54 -9.31
C ILE A 50 -11.67 39.70 -9.79
N ILE A 51 -11.20 38.83 -10.67
CA ILE A 51 -9.79 38.72 -11.07
C ILE A 51 -9.65 39.18 -12.52
N ASN A 52 -8.87 40.23 -12.73
CA ASN A 52 -8.50 40.64 -14.07
C ASN A 52 -7.39 39.73 -14.64
N ASN A 53 -7.21 39.75 -15.98
CA ASN A 53 -6.26 38.90 -16.68
C ASN A 53 -4.80 39.11 -16.21
N ASN A 54 -4.42 40.32 -15.84
CA ASN A 54 -3.05 40.60 -15.37
C ASN A 54 -2.81 39.93 -14.01
N LEU A 55 -3.75 40.07 -13.07
CA LEU A 55 -3.67 39.45 -11.77
C LEU A 55 -3.72 37.92 -11.88
N ALA A 56 -4.52 37.38 -12.80
CA ALA A 56 -4.58 35.94 -13.07
C ALA A 56 -3.21 35.39 -13.55
N ASN A 57 -2.52 36.13 -14.44
CA ASN A 57 -1.20 35.77 -14.92
C ASN A 57 -0.14 35.88 -13.81
N ASP A 58 -0.21 36.91 -12.99
CA ASP A 58 0.72 37.08 -11.86
C ASP A 58 0.57 35.96 -10.84
N ILE A 59 -0.66 35.57 -10.54
CA ILE A 59 -0.96 34.39 -9.67
C ILE A 59 -0.39 33.13 -10.29
N PHE A 60 -0.64 32.90 -11.59
CA PHE A 60 -0.12 31.71 -12.27
C PHE A 60 1.41 31.62 -12.22
N ASN A 61 2.08 32.74 -12.49
CA ASN A 61 3.54 32.80 -12.49
C ASN A 61 4.17 32.70 -11.09
N SER A 62 3.39 32.99 -10.03
CA SER A 62 3.84 32.88 -8.65
C SER A 62 3.67 31.46 -8.08
N LEU A 63 2.90 30.58 -8.75
CA LEU A 63 2.67 29.24 -8.28
C LEU A 63 3.88 28.33 -8.50
N ALA A 64 4.32 27.70 -7.43
CA ALA A 64 5.34 26.66 -7.46
C ALA A 64 4.75 25.36 -6.92
N VAL A 65 5.15 24.26 -7.52
CA VAL A 65 4.76 22.91 -7.10
C VAL A 65 6.02 22.09 -6.87
N THR A 66 6.03 21.33 -5.80
CA THR A 66 7.08 20.34 -5.54
C THR A 66 6.51 19.17 -4.75
N ASN A 67 7.10 17.99 -4.94
CA ASN A 67 6.89 16.83 -4.09
C ASN A 67 8.19 16.57 -3.32
N PRO A 68 8.31 16.97 -2.05
CA PRO A 68 9.55 16.79 -1.28
C PRO A 68 9.91 15.32 -1.10
N ASP A 69 8.91 14.45 -0.99
CA ASP A 69 9.10 13.02 -0.82
C ASP A 69 8.84 12.27 -2.12
N ALA A 70 9.56 11.17 -2.33
CA ALA A 70 9.29 10.25 -3.43
C ALA A 70 7.96 9.51 -3.20
N ALA A 71 7.20 9.30 -4.26
CA ALA A 71 6.01 8.44 -4.19
C ALA A 71 6.43 6.97 -3.99
N SER A 72 5.64 6.22 -3.24
CA SER A 72 5.86 4.79 -3.02
C SER A 72 4.53 4.04 -2.94
N GLY A 73 4.57 2.73 -3.15
CA GLY A 73 3.39 1.87 -3.08
C GLY A 73 2.71 1.62 -4.42
N GLY A 74 3.24 2.15 -5.51
CA GLY A 74 2.84 1.71 -6.85
C GLY A 74 3.47 0.34 -7.15
N GLY A 75 2.66 -0.60 -7.61
CA GLY A 75 3.09 -1.94 -7.99
C GLY A 75 2.40 -2.43 -9.26
N ASP A 76 3.03 -3.35 -9.96
CA ASP A 76 2.54 -3.83 -11.26
C ASP A 76 1.45 -4.91 -11.14
N GLY A 77 1.06 -5.25 -9.92
CA GLY A 77 0.13 -6.34 -9.61
C GLY A 77 0.84 -7.69 -9.49
N ASP A 78 0.15 -8.62 -8.86
CA ASP A 78 0.68 -9.95 -8.58
C ASP A 78 0.71 -10.83 -9.83
N SER A 79 1.74 -11.65 -9.97
CA SER A 79 1.77 -12.74 -10.94
C SER A 79 0.74 -13.83 -10.58
N ILE A 80 0.39 -14.68 -11.55
CA ILE A 80 -0.57 -15.79 -11.32
C ILE A 80 -0.10 -16.71 -10.18
N GLU A 81 1.21 -16.93 -10.04
CA GLU A 81 1.75 -17.78 -8.98
C GLU A 81 1.66 -17.09 -7.61
N GLU A 82 1.92 -15.79 -7.54
CA GLU A 82 1.74 -15.00 -6.32
C GLU A 82 0.28 -14.95 -5.91
N ILE A 83 -0.66 -14.73 -6.84
CA ILE A 83 -2.10 -14.78 -6.57
C ILE A 83 -2.49 -16.15 -6.02
N ARG A 84 -1.97 -17.25 -6.59
CA ARG A 84 -2.25 -18.62 -6.13
C ARG A 84 -1.74 -18.83 -4.70
N GLN A 85 -0.52 -18.44 -4.39
CA GLN A 85 0.09 -18.55 -3.07
C GLN A 85 -0.64 -17.69 -2.05
N ASN A 86 -0.88 -16.42 -2.38
CA ASN A 86 -1.59 -15.47 -1.52
C ASN A 86 -3.03 -15.90 -1.26
N SER A 87 -3.72 -16.48 -2.24
CA SER A 87 -5.08 -17.01 -2.08
C SER A 87 -5.13 -18.16 -1.10
N ALA A 88 -4.22 -19.13 -1.21
CA ALA A 88 -4.15 -20.25 -0.30
C ALA A 88 -3.83 -19.82 1.14
N ALA A 89 -2.83 -18.92 1.30
CA ALA A 89 -2.43 -18.38 2.59
C ALA A 89 -3.53 -17.54 3.23
N ASN A 90 -4.22 -16.71 2.45
CA ASN A 90 -5.33 -15.88 2.91
C ASN A 90 -6.53 -16.74 3.36
N PHE A 91 -6.81 -17.85 2.68
CA PHE A 91 -7.82 -18.79 3.09
C PHE A 91 -7.46 -19.49 4.42
N ALA A 92 -6.19 -19.87 4.60
CA ALA A 92 -5.71 -20.51 5.83
C ALA A 92 -5.78 -19.58 7.05
N SER A 93 -5.53 -18.28 6.88
CA SER A 93 -5.55 -17.26 7.95
C SER A 93 -6.96 -16.93 8.46
N GLN A 94 -8.02 -17.37 7.79
CA GLN A 94 -9.43 -17.17 8.17
C GLN A 94 -9.79 -15.70 8.50
N GLN A 95 -9.18 -14.74 7.84
CA GLN A 95 -9.39 -13.31 8.01
C GLN A 95 -9.02 -12.77 9.42
N ARG A 96 -8.14 -13.45 10.13
CA ARG A 96 -7.57 -12.98 11.40
C ARG A 96 -6.08 -13.28 11.43
N ASN A 97 -5.31 -12.41 12.07
CA ASN A 97 -3.88 -12.60 12.23
C ASN A 97 -3.61 -13.15 13.64
N VAL A 98 -3.18 -14.38 13.72
CA VAL A 98 -2.84 -15.07 14.97
C VAL A 98 -1.34 -15.31 15.07
N THR A 99 -0.72 -15.66 13.94
CA THR A 99 0.71 -15.93 13.85
C THR A 99 1.45 -14.76 13.18
N GLN A 100 2.76 -14.71 13.34
CA GLN A 100 3.61 -13.74 12.63
C GLN A 100 3.46 -13.88 11.10
N ASP A 101 3.36 -15.10 10.61
CA ASP A 101 3.18 -15.37 9.18
C ASP A 101 1.84 -14.84 8.65
N ASP A 102 0.78 -14.87 9.45
CA ASP A 102 -0.50 -14.29 9.06
C ASP A 102 -0.38 -12.78 8.81
N TYR A 103 0.37 -12.08 9.68
CA TYR A 103 0.64 -10.64 9.50
C TYR A 103 1.46 -10.36 8.24
N LEU A 104 2.48 -11.19 7.95
CA LEU A 104 3.29 -11.05 6.73
C LEU A 104 2.46 -11.29 5.46
N VAL A 105 1.72 -12.40 5.42
CA VAL A 105 0.83 -12.70 4.30
C VAL A 105 -0.18 -11.58 4.08
N ARG A 106 -0.76 -11.07 5.15
CA ARG A 106 -1.74 -9.99 5.07
C ARG A 106 -1.11 -8.68 4.60
N ALA A 107 0.07 -8.33 5.08
CA ALA A 107 0.78 -7.12 4.64
C ALA A 107 1.15 -7.19 3.15
N LEU A 108 1.67 -8.33 2.69
CA LEU A 108 2.05 -8.54 1.28
C LEU A 108 0.84 -8.66 0.35
N SER A 109 -0.31 -9.11 0.84
CA SER A 109 -1.56 -9.21 0.08
C SER A 109 -2.47 -7.98 0.22
N MET A 110 -1.94 -6.86 0.69
CA MET A 110 -2.70 -5.60 0.79
C MET A 110 -3.20 -5.18 -0.60
N PRO A 111 -4.50 -4.82 -0.73
CA PRO A 111 -5.03 -4.39 -2.02
C PRO A 111 -4.27 -3.19 -2.59
N ALA A 112 -3.93 -3.23 -3.87
CA ALA A 112 -3.12 -2.21 -4.57
C ALA A 112 -3.67 -0.78 -4.45
N LYS A 113 -4.98 -0.61 -4.22
CA LYS A 113 -5.59 0.71 -3.96
C LYS A 113 -5.07 1.40 -2.69
N TYR A 114 -4.49 0.67 -1.76
CA TYR A 114 -3.87 1.20 -0.53
C TYR A 114 -2.36 1.33 -0.64
N GLY A 115 -1.78 0.78 -1.70
CA GLY A 115 -0.37 0.69 -1.98
C GLY A 115 0.14 -0.76 -1.90
N GLU A 116 1.35 -0.99 -2.36
CA GLU A 116 1.98 -2.30 -2.41
C GLU A 116 3.24 -2.34 -1.53
N ILE A 117 3.40 -3.43 -0.79
CA ILE A 117 4.57 -3.74 0.00
C ILE A 117 5.40 -4.79 -0.75
N SER A 118 6.66 -4.49 -1.04
CA SER A 118 7.54 -5.39 -1.78
C SER A 118 8.22 -6.42 -0.91
N LYS A 119 8.62 -6.01 0.30
CA LYS A 119 9.25 -6.87 1.29
C LYS A 119 8.73 -6.52 2.67
N ALA A 120 8.50 -7.55 3.47
CA ALA A 120 8.07 -7.41 4.84
C ALA A 120 8.80 -8.41 5.74
N TYR A 121 9.07 -8.02 6.97
CA TYR A 121 9.61 -8.88 8.02
C TYR A 121 8.99 -8.48 9.35
N ILE A 122 8.67 -9.42 10.21
CA ILE A 122 8.03 -9.17 11.50
C ILE A 122 8.79 -9.84 12.64
N GLU A 123 8.92 -9.13 13.73
CA GLU A 123 9.46 -9.69 14.97
C GLU A 123 8.74 -9.10 16.20
N PRO A 124 8.71 -9.82 17.32
CA PRO A 124 8.25 -9.24 18.57
C PRO A 124 9.14 -8.08 19.01
N THR A 125 8.54 -7.00 19.50
CA THR A 125 9.30 -5.85 20.00
C THR A 125 10.13 -6.26 21.21
N LYS A 126 11.44 -6.03 21.14
CA LYS A 126 12.37 -6.27 22.24
C LYS A 126 12.34 -5.08 23.19
N LEU A 127 11.65 -5.22 24.32
CA LEU A 127 11.72 -4.25 25.40
C LEU A 127 12.79 -4.67 26.40
N GLN A 128 13.71 -3.76 26.71
CA GLN A 128 14.84 -4.03 27.64
C GLN A 128 14.40 -4.34 29.08
N SER A 129 13.15 -4.09 29.43
CA SER A 129 12.60 -4.22 30.79
C SER A 129 11.74 -5.45 31.04
N ILE A 130 11.66 -6.37 30.06
CA ILE A 130 10.81 -7.56 30.17
C ILE A 130 11.66 -8.76 30.62
N LEU A 131 11.11 -9.55 31.53
CA LEU A 131 11.71 -10.80 31.97
C LEU A 131 11.84 -11.80 30.80
N PRO A 132 12.89 -12.64 30.76
CA PRO A 132 13.04 -13.64 29.72
C PRO A 132 11.81 -14.54 29.64
N GLY A 133 11.16 -14.59 28.48
CA GLY A 133 9.97 -15.40 28.21
C GLY A 133 8.66 -14.63 28.21
N GLU A 134 8.62 -13.35 28.60
CA GLU A 134 7.43 -12.53 28.45
C GLU A 134 7.39 -11.87 27.06
N THR A 135 6.20 -11.86 26.46
CA THR A 135 5.93 -11.17 25.19
C THR A 135 5.03 -9.97 25.44
N THR A 136 5.31 -8.86 24.79
CA THR A 136 4.57 -7.61 24.98
C THR A 136 3.25 -7.52 24.26
N GLY A 137 2.95 -8.44 23.34
CA GLY A 137 1.88 -8.25 22.37
C GLY A 137 2.14 -7.12 21.36
N ILE A 138 3.34 -6.54 21.37
CA ILE A 138 3.77 -5.53 20.42
C ILE A 138 4.66 -6.18 19.37
N LEU A 139 4.30 -6.00 18.11
CA LEU A 139 5.01 -6.54 16.96
C LEU A 139 5.62 -5.39 16.16
N ASP A 140 6.89 -5.53 15.79
CA ASP A 140 7.57 -4.62 14.88
C ASP A 140 7.55 -5.20 13.47
N LEU A 141 6.83 -4.56 12.57
CA LEU A 141 6.72 -4.93 11.15
C LEU A 141 7.61 -4.00 10.33
N TYR A 142 8.66 -4.57 9.76
CA TYR A 142 9.60 -3.88 8.89
C TYR A 142 9.17 -4.02 7.44
N VAL A 143 9.08 -2.92 6.71
CA VAL A 143 8.57 -2.91 5.34
C VAL A 143 9.49 -2.16 4.39
N LEU A 144 9.51 -2.62 3.13
CA LEU A 144 10.15 -1.94 2.01
C LEU A 144 9.22 -1.95 0.81
N THR A 145 9.39 -0.98 -0.06
CA THR A 145 8.65 -0.80 -1.32
C THR A 145 9.60 -0.77 -2.50
N TYR A 146 9.06 -0.70 -3.72
CA TYR A 146 9.85 -0.43 -4.91
C TYR A 146 9.78 1.05 -5.29
N ASN A 147 10.91 1.57 -5.79
CA ASN A 147 10.94 2.87 -6.48
C ASN A 147 10.58 2.70 -7.97
N ILE A 148 10.59 3.81 -8.73
CA ILE A 148 10.32 3.83 -10.17
C ILE A 148 11.21 2.86 -10.98
N ASN A 149 12.45 2.63 -10.51
CA ASN A 149 13.43 1.74 -11.14
C ASN A 149 13.36 0.30 -10.60
N ARG A 150 12.29 -0.06 -9.89
CA ARG A 150 12.10 -1.36 -9.24
C ARG A 150 13.21 -1.75 -8.26
N LYS A 151 13.92 -0.76 -7.71
CA LYS A 151 14.84 -0.96 -6.60
C LYS A 151 14.12 -0.77 -5.28
N LEU A 152 14.57 -1.48 -4.25
CA LEU A 152 14.01 -1.35 -2.90
C LEU A 152 14.19 0.08 -2.39
N ASN A 153 13.15 0.60 -1.76
CA ASN A 153 13.11 1.93 -1.17
C ASN A 153 12.29 1.89 0.13
N TYR A 154 12.41 2.93 0.93
CA TYR A 154 11.61 3.10 2.14
C TYR A 154 10.14 3.39 1.80
N ALA A 155 9.25 2.92 2.67
CA ALA A 155 7.83 3.18 2.54
C ALA A 155 7.51 4.64 2.93
N SER A 156 6.67 5.31 2.13
CA SER A 156 6.18 6.65 2.50
C SER A 156 5.32 6.61 3.75
N PHE A 157 5.21 7.74 4.44
CA PHE A 157 4.36 7.86 5.63
C PHE A 157 2.90 7.46 5.34
N ALA A 158 2.36 7.91 4.20
CA ALA A 158 0.98 7.59 3.79
C ALA A 158 0.77 6.07 3.63
N LEU A 159 1.73 5.38 2.99
CA LEU A 159 1.66 3.93 2.82
C LEU A 159 1.71 3.20 4.17
N LYS A 160 2.58 3.63 5.08
CA LYS A 160 2.64 3.06 6.44
C LYS A 160 1.31 3.24 7.19
N GLN A 161 0.68 4.41 7.09
CA GLN A 161 -0.63 4.67 7.70
C GLN A 161 -1.74 3.80 7.10
N ASN A 162 -1.74 3.64 5.77
CA ASN A 162 -2.66 2.74 5.10
C ASN A 162 -2.49 1.29 5.58
N LEU A 163 -1.25 0.84 5.73
CA LEU A 163 -0.94 -0.51 6.20
C LEU A 163 -1.40 -0.72 7.66
N VAL A 164 -1.16 0.26 8.57
CA VAL A 164 -1.69 0.22 9.94
C VAL A 164 -3.19 0.07 9.94
N THR A 165 -3.89 0.91 9.18
CA THR A 165 -5.35 0.90 9.08
C THR A 165 -5.87 -0.42 8.51
N TYR A 166 -5.19 -0.96 7.50
CA TYR A 166 -5.54 -2.23 6.89
C TYR A 166 -5.35 -3.40 7.87
N LEU A 167 -4.18 -3.50 8.51
CA LEU A 167 -3.89 -4.58 9.47
C LEU A 167 -4.74 -4.51 10.73
N SER A 168 -5.20 -3.32 11.13
CA SER A 168 -6.06 -3.15 12.32
C SER A 168 -7.39 -3.91 12.22
N GLN A 169 -7.85 -4.21 10.99
CA GLN A 169 -9.10 -4.96 10.74
C GLN A 169 -8.95 -6.46 11.03
N TYR A 170 -7.73 -6.96 11.07
CA TYR A 170 -7.42 -8.39 11.17
C TYR A 170 -6.63 -8.76 12.42
N ARG A 171 -6.09 -7.78 13.16
CA ARG A 171 -5.27 -8.04 14.35
C ARG A 171 -6.08 -8.61 15.51
N MET A 172 -5.42 -9.35 16.39
CA MET A 172 -5.99 -9.73 17.68
C MET A 172 -6.11 -8.50 18.60
N ILE A 173 -7.03 -8.56 19.56
CA ILE A 173 -7.30 -7.42 20.49
C ILE A 173 -6.05 -7.01 21.27
N ASN A 174 -5.23 -7.99 21.65
CA ASN A 174 -4.04 -7.75 22.48
C ASN A 174 -2.80 -7.38 21.69
N ASP A 175 -2.84 -7.48 20.35
CA ASP A 175 -1.70 -7.21 19.49
C ASP A 175 -1.66 -5.74 19.08
N SER A 176 -0.46 -5.18 19.13
CA SER A 176 -0.16 -3.86 18.55
C SER A 176 0.93 -4.02 17.50
N VAL A 177 0.78 -3.39 16.35
CA VAL A 177 1.75 -3.47 15.26
C VAL A 177 2.36 -2.11 15.02
N ASN A 178 3.68 -2.02 15.19
CA ASN A 178 4.48 -0.85 14.83
C ASN A 178 5.08 -1.06 13.44
N ILE A 179 4.87 -0.13 12.53
CA ILE A 179 5.46 -0.22 11.19
C ILE A 179 6.74 0.60 11.13
N LYS A 180 7.83 -0.08 10.78
CA LYS A 180 9.19 0.47 10.72
C LYS A 180 9.78 0.30 9.33
N ASP A 181 10.78 1.10 9.00
CA ASP A 181 11.57 0.89 7.81
C ASP A 181 12.60 -0.22 8.04
N ALA A 182 12.75 -1.12 7.07
CA ALA A 182 13.82 -2.10 7.07
C ALA A 182 15.12 -1.49 6.54
N PHE A 183 16.25 -2.09 6.87
CA PHE A 183 17.54 -1.66 6.34
C PHE A 183 17.77 -2.25 4.94
N ILE A 184 18.27 -1.42 4.03
CA ILE A 184 18.66 -1.82 2.68
C ILE A 184 20.17 -1.99 2.67
N ILE A 185 20.62 -3.22 2.42
CA ILE A 185 22.05 -3.54 2.25
C ILE A 185 22.27 -3.79 0.77
N ASN A 186 23.11 -2.96 0.14
CA ASN A 186 23.57 -3.18 -1.22
C ASN A 186 24.89 -3.97 -1.16
N ILE A 187 24.92 -5.13 -1.76
CA ILE A 187 26.09 -6.01 -1.89
C ILE A 187 26.65 -5.86 -3.29
#